data_38f9dedb8fbc2278441fc2e2802c11c9
#
_entry.id   38f9dedb8fbc2278441fc2e2802c11c9
#
_cell.length_a   1.000
_cell.length_b   1.000
_cell.length_c   1.000
_cell.angle_alpha   90.00
_cell.angle_beta   90.00
_cell.angle_gamma   90.00
#
_symmetry.space_group_name_H-M   'P 1'
#
loop_
_entity.id
_entity.type
_entity.pdbx_description
1 polymer ?
#
loop_
_entity_poly.entity_id
_entity_poly.type
_entity_poly.pdbx_seq_one_letter_code
_entity_poly.pdbx_strand_id
1 'polypeptide(L)'
;PWTLSITGPSALIAELHQHAGSLADVASLFRTGTGAAATVRTNVVVPLDKLVGVAHGSDDVVLTMTNGAQITGAELAQRALAEEGFVTLLHPVEGPVNLYRMRRGATWKQFMMAAAENPTCPVKGCNKPADECQVHHIFSWAGGGWTNAKNLTTACAYHNGRNDDHRTGPPRNGRFERTARGVRWVNPWDPPPPDLVDTGPANTTTA
;
A
#
# COMPACT_ATOMS: atom_id res chain seq x y z
N PRO A 1 6.09 -30.88 -19.05
CA PRO A 1 6.43 -29.71 -18.24
C PRO A 1 6.68 -30.13 -16.79
N TRP A 2 7.65 -29.48 -16.14
CA TRP A 2 7.95 -29.68 -14.73
C TRP A 2 7.54 -28.43 -13.96
N THR A 3 7.03 -28.61 -12.74
CA THR A 3 6.64 -27.50 -11.85
C THR A 3 7.47 -27.58 -10.57
N LEU A 4 8.03 -26.45 -10.17
CA LEU A 4 8.66 -26.28 -8.86
C LEU A 4 7.71 -25.47 -7.97
N SER A 5 7.38 -26.01 -6.80
CA SER A 5 6.61 -25.30 -5.78
C SER A 5 7.47 -25.10 -4.53
N ILE A 6 7.50 -23.88 -4.01
CA ILE A 6 8.22 -23.52 -2.80
C ILE A 6 7.20 -23.01 -1.77
N THR A 7 7.25 -23.57 -0.55
CA THR A 7 6.37 -23.18 0.56
C THR A 7 7.22 -22.81 1.77
N GLY A 8 6.86 -21.74 2.45
CA GLY A 8 7.60 -21.27 3.62
C GLY A 8 6.91 -20.08 4.29
N PRO A 9 7.55 -19.44 5.28
CA PRO A 9 7.05 -18.21 5.89
C PRO A 9 6.73 -17.15 4.84
N SER A 10 5.60 -16.45 5.01
CA SER A 10 5.09 -15.51 3.99
C SER A 10 6.09 -14.41 3.62
N ALA A 11 6.82 -13.88 4.60
CA ALA A 11 7.86 -12.87 4.38
C ALA A 11 9.00 -13.40 3.49
N LEU A 12 9.49 -14.61 3.77
CA LEU A 12 10.57 -15.23 2.99
C LEU A 12 10.10 -15.56 1.56
N ILE A 13 8.89 -16.08 1.39
CA ILE A 13 8.33 -16.36 0.07
C ILE A 13 8.13 -15.07 -0.74
N ALA A 14 7.68 -13.99 -0.11
CA ALA A 14 7.53 -12.70 -0.78
C ALA A 14 8.89 -12.12 -1.20
N GLU A 15 9.93 -12.25 -0.37
CA GLU A 15 11.29 -11.87 -0.74
C GLU A 15 11.82 -12.69 -1.93
N LEU A 16 11.65 -14.01 -1.90
CA LEU A 16 12.01 -14.88 -3.03
C LEU A 16 11.28 -14.49 -4.32
N HIS A 17 9.99 -14.17 -4.24
CA HIS A 17 9.22 -13.73 -5.40
C HIS A 17 9.73 -12.41 -5.99
N GLN A 18 10.17 -11.47 -5.15
CA GLN A 18 10.79 -10.22 -5.62
C GLN A 18 12.11 -10.45 -6.36
N HIS A 19 12.88 -11.46 -5.94
CA HIS A 19 14.17 -11.82 -6.56
C HIS A 19 14.04 -12.74 -7.78
N ALA A 20 12.93 -13.43 -7.94
CA ALA A 20 12.72 -14.49 -8.91
C ALA A 20 11.48 -14.20 -9.78
N GLY A 21 11.44 -13.04 -10.44
CA GLY A 21 10.34 -12.62 -11.32
C GLY A 21 10.26 -13.45 -12.63
N SER A 22 11.30 -14.19 -12.97
CA SER A 22 11.34 -15.06 -14.15
C SER A 22 11.98 -16.41 -13.86
N LEU A 23 11.74 -17.39 -14.73
CA LEU A 23 12.40 -18.70 -14.64
C LEU A 23 13.92 -18.59 -14.77
N ALA A 24 14.41 -17.58 -15.51
CA ALA A 24 15.83 -17.31 -15.67
C ALA A 24 16.46 -16.82 -14.36
N ASP A 25 15.75 -15.99 -13.58
CA ASP A 25 16.21 -15.51 -12.27
C ASP A 25 16.31 -16.66 -11.29
N VAL A 26 15.29 -17.53 -11.24
CA VAL A 26 15.30 -18.76 -10.42
C VAL A 26 16.49 -19.64 -10.81
N ALA A 27 16.71 -19.86 -12.10
CA ALA A 27 17.83 -20.65 -12.58
C ALA A 27 19.19 -20.01 -12.25
N SER A 28 19.27 -18.68 -12.21
CA SER A 28 20.47 -17.95 -11.81
C SER A 28 20.78 -18.13 -10.33
N LEU A 29 19.77 -18.00 -9.46
CA LEU A 29 19.92 -18.23 -8.02
C LEU A 29 20.51 -19.61 -7.70
N PHE A 30 20.05 -20.66 -8.41
CA PHE A 30 20.57 -22.02 -8.20
C PHE A 30 21.97 -22.25 -8.79
N ARG A 31 22.38 -21.50 -9.82
CA ARG A 31 23.68 -21.67 -10.46
C ARG A 31 24.79 -20.86 -9.83
N THR A 32 24.53 -19.66 -9.40
CA THR A 32 25.53 -18.70 -8.96
C THR A 32 25.54 -18.45 -7.46
N GLY A 33 24.44 -18.79 -6.76
CA GLY A 33 24.24 -18.43 -5.35
C GLY A 33 24.14 -16.91 -5.11
N THR A 34 24.23 -16.12 -6.17
CA THR A 34 24.14 -14.66 -6.10
C THR A 34 22.98 -14.19 -6.97
N GLY A 35 21.85 -13.90 -6.34
CA GLY A 35 20.79 -13.11 -6.97
C GLY A 35 21.25 -11.66 -7.17
N ALA A 36 20.77 -10.99 -8.22
CA ALA A 36 20.89 -9.54 -8.28
C ALA A 36 20.31 -8.97 -7.00
N ALA A 37 21.03 -8.08 -6.31
CA ALA A 37 20.52 -7.41 -5.13
C ALA A 37 19.25 -6.65 -5.53
N ALA A 38 18.07 -7.19 -5.18
CA ALA A 38 16.84 -6.49 -5.41
C ALA A 38 16.86 -5.25 -4.52
N THR A 39 16.52 -4.11 -5.11
CA THR A 39 16.26 -2.91 -4.32
C THR A 39 15.03 -3.23 -3.48
N VAL A 40 15.23 -3.51 -2.19
CA VAL A 40 14.13 -3.80 -1.27
C VAL A 40 13.24 -2.57 -1.18
N ARG A 41 12.08 -2.64 -1.83
CA ARG A 41 11.06 -1.57 -1.81
C ARG A 41 9.99 -1.82 -0.77
N THR A 42 10.03 -3.00 -0.16
CA THR A 42 9.03 -3.44 0.80
C THR A 42 9.15 -2.69 2.10
N ASN A 43 8.02 -2.24 2.62
CA ASN A 43 7.90 -1.47 3.83
C ASN A 43 7.01 -2.21 4.83
N VAL A 44 7.38 -2.23 6.11
CA VAL A 44 6.54 -2.77 7.18
C VAL A 44 5.64 -1.67 7.71
N VAL A 45 4.34 -1.93 7.76
CA VAL A 45 3.34 -0.98 8.26
C VAL A 45 3.10 -1.22 9.74
N VAL A 46 3.45 -0.26 10.58
CA VAL A 46 3.25 -0.32 12.04
C VAL A 46 2.16 0.66 12.45
N PRO A 47 0.96 0.20 12.82
CA PRO A 47 -0.03 1.03 13.48
C PRO A 47 0.53 1.61 14.78
N LEU A 48 0.27 2.88 15.05
CA LEU A 48 0.88 3.59 16.19
C LEU A 48 0.50 2.97 17.53
N ASP A 49 -0.70 2.42 17.65
CA ASP A 49 -1.20 1.70 18.83
C ASP A 49 -0.44 0.39 19.10
N LYS A 50 0.19 -0.20 18.09
CA LYS A 50 0.98 -1.44 18.18
C LYS A 50 2.48 -1.21 18.39
N LEU A 51 2.93 0.05 18.30
CA LEU A 51 4.35 0.38 18.35
C LEU A 51 5.04 -0.11 19.64
N VAL A 52 4.35 -0.03 20.78
CA VAL A 52 4.90 -0.48 22.08
C VAL A 52 5.15 -1.99 22.07
N GLY A 53 4.20 -2.79 21.55
CA GLY A 53 4.36 -4.24 21.42
C GLY A 53 5.51 -4.61 20.49
N VAL A 54 5.66 -3.90 19.36
CA VAL A 54 6.78 -4.09 18.43
C VAL A 54 8.11 -3.78 19.11
N ALA A 55 8.21 -2.66 19.84
CA ALA A 55 9.43 -2.25 20.53
C ALA A 55 9.87 -3.28 21.61
N HIS A 56 8.92 -4.03 22.17
CA HIS A 56 9.21 -5.13 23.11
C HIS A 56 9.40 -6.48 22.42
N GLY A 57 9.35 -6.55 21.08
CA GLY A 57 9.54 -7.79 20.33
C GLY A 57 8.44 -8.83 20.58
N SER A 58 7.17 -8.38 20.65
CA SER A 58 6.03 -9.28 20.87
C SER A 58 5.69 -10.08 19.61
N ASP A 59 5.60 -11.41 19.75
CA ASP A 59 5.13 -12.30 18.68
C ASP A 59 3.63 -12.19 18.42
N ASP A 60 2.86 -11.68 19.38
CA ASP A 60 1.41 -11.50 19.25
C ASP A 60 1.04 -10.37 18.30
N VAL A 61 1.99 -9.49 17.99
CA VAL A 61 1.79 -8.38 17.05
C VAL A 61 2.10 -8.84 15.64
N VAL A 62 1.07 -9.04 14.83
CA VAL A 62 1.20 -9.34 13.40
C VAL A 62 1.05 -8.04 12.60
N LEU A 63 2.01 -7.77 11.74
CA LEU A 63 2.11 -6.59 10.90
C LEU A 63 2.06 -6.97 9.42
N THR A 64 1.52 -6.09 8.59
CA THR A 64 1.45 -6.30 7.14
C THR A 64 2.54 -5.49 6.44
N MET A 65 3.18 -6.10 5.46
CA MET A 65 4.18 -5.47 4.60
C MET A 65 3.53 -5.00 3.29
N THR A 66 4.14 -4.03 2.61
CA THR A 66 3.60 -3.48 1.36
C THR A 66 3.63 -4.45 0.17
N ASN A 67 4.33 -5.57 0.29
CA ASN A 67 4.28 -6.70 -0.65
C ASN A 67 3.19 -7.73 -0.33
N GLY A 68 2.33 -7.44 0.66
CA GLY A 68 1.24 -8.33 1.09
C GLY A 68 1.65 -9.43 2.08
N ALA A 69 2.94 -9.59 2.40
CA ALA A 69 3.40 -10.53 3.42
C ALA A 69 3.09 -10.07 4.83
N GLN A 70 3.17 -10.99 5.79
CA GLN A 70 3.04 -10.72 7.22
C GLN A 70 4.35 -10.98 7.94
N ILE A 71 4.60 -10.19 8.98
CA ILE A 71 5.77 -10.29 9.84
C ILE A 71 5.34 -10.08 11.30
N THR A 72 5.98 -10.75 12.23
CA THR A 72 5.71 -10.53 13.66
C THR A 72 6.47 -9.33 14.20
N GLY A 73 6.05 -8.82 15.37
CA GLY A 73 6.78 -7.76 16.06
C GLY A 73 8.21 -8.16 16.41
N ALA A 74 8.43 -9.42 16.79
CA ALA A 74 9.76 -9.97 17.09
C ALA A 74 10.65 -9.99 15.83
N GLU A 75 10.15 -10.47 14.69
CA GLU A 75 10.87 -10.46 13.42
C GLU A 75 11.20 -9.03 12.96
N LEU A 76 10.28 -8.08 13.15
CA LEU A 76 10.54 -6.67 12.84
C LEU A 76 11.64 -6.09 13.74
N ALA A 77 11.60 -6.38 15.05
CA ALA A 77 12.62 -5.92 15.98
C ALA A 77 14.02 -6.46 15.61
N GLN A 78 14.11 -7.74 15.21
CA GLN A 78 15.36 -8.32 14.72
C GLN A 78 15.87 -7.64 13.44
N ARG A 79 14.99 -7.37 12.47
CA ARG A 79 15.34 -6.66 11.23
C ARG A 79 15.77 -5.21 11.50
N ALA A 80 15.10 -4.53 12.41
CA ALA A 80 15.47 -3.15 12.81
C ALA A 80 16.85 -3.10 13.47
N LEU A 81 17.21 -4.09 14.28
CA LEU A 81 18.54 -4.23 14.85
C LEU A 81 19.62 -4.51 13.81
N ALA A 82 19.26 -5.16 12.70
CA ALA A 82 20.15 -5.43 11.56
C ALA A 82 20.20 -4.26 10.56
N GLU A 83 19.50 -3.15 10.83
CA GLU A 83 19.36 -2.00 9.91
C GLU A 83 18.80 -2.37 8.52
N GLU A 84 17.97 -3.40 8.45
CA GLU A 84 17.39 -3.89 7.21
C GLU A 84 15.95 -3.39 7.01
N GLY A 85 15.68 -2.79 5.83
CA GLY A 85 14.33 -2.46 5.36
C GLY A 85 13.82 -1.07 5.76
N PHE A 86 12.51 -0.86 5.55
CA PHE A 86 11.80 0.40 5.82
C PHE A 86 10.61 0.16 6.75
N VAL A 87 10.34 1.12 7.61
CA VAL A 87 9.20 1.10 8.53
C VAL A 87 8.42 2.40 8.38
N THR A 88 7.10 2.31 8.23
CA THR A 88 6.21 3.47 8.23
C THR A 88 5.23 3.39 9.38
N LEU A 89 5.16 4.46 10.16
CA LEU A 89 4.18 4.62 11.22
C LEU A 89 2.89 5.23 10.67
N LEU A 90 1.76 4.64 11.00
CA LEU A 90 0.43 5.14 10.66
C LEU A 90 -0.30 5.64 11.91
N HIS A 91 -0.76 6.88 11.86
CA HIS A 91 -1.68 7.39 12.87
C HIS A 91 -3.11 6.90 12.57
N PRO A 92 -3.86 6.34 13.54
CA PRO A 92 -5.15 5.72 13.30
C PRO A 92 -6.25 6.69 12.84
N VAL A 93 -6.10 7.99 13.11
CA VAL A 93 -7.09 9.02 12.78
C VAL A 93 -6.59 9.95 11.68
N GLU A 94 -5.32 10.36 11.72
CA GLU A 94 -4.78 11.36 10.79
C GLU A 94 -4.20 10.75 9.52
N GLY A 95 -3.94 9.44 9.51
CA GLY A 95 -3.27 8.77 8.38
C GLY A 95 -1.86 9.32 8.17
N PRO A 96 -1.32 9.24 6.95
CA PRO A 96 -0.01 9.75 6.62
C PRO A 96 0.03 11.29 6.46
N VAL A 97 1.17 11.91 6.74
CA VAL A 97 1.38 13.39 6.76
C VAL A 97 1.31 14.03 5.37
N ASN A 98 0.78 15.24 5.27
CA ASN A 98 0.45 15.97 4.04
C ASN A 98 1.63 16.58 3.27
N LEU A 99 1.51 16.59 1.92
CA LEU A 99 2.34 17.36 0.98
C LEU A 99 1.46 18.10 -0.05
N TYR A 100 1.90 19.29 -0.49
CA TYR A 100 1.10 20.20 -1.32
C TYR A 100 1.14 19.92 -2.82
N ARG A 101 0.17 20.49 -3.58
CA ARG A 101 0.04 20.37 -5.02
C ARG A 101 1.16 21.10 -5.77
N MET A 102 2.27 20.44 -6.05
CA MET A 102 3.33 20.93 -6.95
C MET A 102 3.58 20.00 -8.14
N ARG A 103 3.17 18.72 -8.08
CA ARG A 103 3.38 17.72 -9.12
C ARG A 103 2.21 16.74 -9.18
N ARG A 104 1.85 16.32 -10.40
CA ARG A 104 0.88 15.24 -10.61
C ARG A 104 1.42 13.89 -10.13
N GLY A 105 2.68 13.59 -10.47
CA GLY A 105 3.30 12.33 -10.08
C GLY A 105 3.62 12.31 -8.59
N ALA A 106 3.19 11.28 -7.90
CA ALA A 106 3.59 11.02 -6.53
C ALA A 106 5.11 10.76 -6.45
N THR A 107 5.72 11.29 -5.41
CA THR A 107 7.11 10.97 -5.09
C THR A 107 7.21 9.55 -4.51
N TRP A 108 8.43 9.00 -4.49
CA TRP A 108 8.68 7.72 -3.83
C TRP A 108 8.19 7.69 -2.37
N LYS A 109 8.41 8.77 -1.62
CA LYS A 109 7.92 8.88 -0.23
C LYS A 109 6.40 8.82 -0.15
N GLN A 110 5.69 9.48 -1.05
CA GLN A 110 4.22 9.43 -1.11
C GLN A 110 3.71 8.05 -1.52
N PHE A 111 4.41 7.37 -2.45
CA PHE A 111 4.11 5.96 -2.76
C PHE A 111 4.25 5.10 -1.50
N MET A 112 5.38 5.21 -0.78
CA MET A 112 5.61 4.44 0.44
C MET A 112 4.53 4.66 1.50
N MET A 113 4.06 5.91 1.66
CA MET A 113 2.98 6.24 2.59
C MET A 113 1.64 5.61 2.16
N ALA A 114 1.27 5.73 0.87
CA ALA A 114 0.06 5.13 0.34
C ALA A 114 0.10 3.59 0.40
N ALA A 115 1.26 2.99 0.13
CA ALA A 115 1.48 1.55 0.23
C ALA A 115 1.44 1.05 1.69
N ALA A 116 1.92 1.85 2.62
CA ALA A 116 1.86 1.54 4.05
C ALA A 116 0.42 1.54 4.57
N GLU A 117 -0.42 2.48 4.11
CA GLU A 117 -1.84 2.51 4.44
C GLU A 117 -2.61 1.36 3.79
N ASN A 118 -2.28 1.02 2.54
CA ASN A 118 -2.93 -0.03 1.75
C ASN A 118 -1.88 -1.00 1.19
N PRO A 119 -1.43 -2.00 1.98
CA PRO A 119 -0.41 -2.98 1.55
C PRO A 119 -0.84 -3.85 0.37
N THR A 120 -2.13 -3.88 0.07
CA THR A 120 -2.73 -4.46 -1.14
C THR A 120 -3.70 -3.46 -1.77
N CYS A 121 -4.08 -3.68 -3.03
CA CYS A 121 -5.14 -2.90 -3.66
C CYS A 121 -6.41 -2.93 -2.78
N PRO A 122 -6.99 -1.77 -2.38
CA PRO A 122 -8.06 -1.72 -1.39
C PRO A 122 -9.45 -2.16 -1.90
N VAL A 123 -9.51 -2.76 -3.08
CA VAL A 123 -10.74 -3.38 -3.59
C VAL A 123 -10.93 -4.74 -2.93
N LYS A 124 -12.09 -4.96 -2.31
CA LYS A 124 -12.41 -6.22 -1.63
C LYS A 124 -12.21 -7.42 -2.56
N GLY A 125 -11.42 -8.38 -2.10
CA GLY A 125 -11.09 -9.59 -2.86
C GLY A 125 -9.94 -9.41 -3.87
N CYS A 126 -9.35 -8.23 -3.99
CA CYS A 126 -8.15 -8.02 -4.77
C CYS A 126 -6.91 -8.24 -3.90
N ASN A 127 -6.06 -9.19 -4.30
CA ASN A 127 -4.85 -9.57 -3.56
C ASN A 127 -3.57 -9.02 -4.19
N LYS A 128 -3.66 -8.00 -5.07
CA LYS A 128 -2.49 -7.39 -5.68
C LYS A 128 -1.72 -6.59 -4.63
N PRO A 129 -0.45 -6.95 -4.33
CA PRO A 129 0.36 -6.22 -3.37
C PRO A 129 0.64 -4.79 -3.85
N ALA A 130 0.87 -3.88 -2.90
CA ALA A 130 1.08 -2.47 -3.20
C ALA A 130 2.30 -2.23 -4.11
N ASP A 131 3.33 -3.06 -4.00
CA ASP A 131 4.54 -2.97 -4.84
C ASP A 131 4.25 -3.24 -6.33
N GLU A 132 3.14 -3.92 -6.65
CA GLU A 132 2.63 -4.12 -8.01
C GLU A 132 1.52 -3.13 -8.39
N CYS A 133 1.23 -2.16 -7.54
CA CYS A 133 0.20 -1.16 -7.74
C CYS A 133 0.78 0.19 -8.21
N GLN A 134 -0.11 1.01 -8.74
CA GLN A 134 0.15 2.41 -9.08
C GLN A 134 -0.39 3.33 -8.00
N VAL A 135 0.16 4.53 -7.85
CA VAL A 135 -0.44 5.57 -7.01
C VAL A 135 -1.63 6.16 -7.75
N HIS A 136 -2.77 6.17 -7.10
CA HIS A 136 -4.03 6.72 -7.60
C HIS A 136 -4.47 7.93 -6.77
N HIS A 137 -5.00 8.97 -7.43
CA HIS A 137 -5.62 10.10 -6.77
C HIS A 137 -7.10 9.80 -6.53
N ILE A 138 -7.52 9.72 -5.27
CA ILE A 138 -8.91 9.45 -4.85
C ILE A 138 -9.85 10.53 -5.42
N PHE A 139 -9.50 11.80 -5.26
CA PHE A 139 -10.08 12.91 -6.02
C PHE A 139 -9.14 13.19 -7.20
N SER A 140 -9.65 13.07 -8.43
CA SER A 140 -8.80 13.06 -9.62
C SER A 140 -7.97 14.34 -9.77
N TRP A 141 -6.73 14.20 -10.25
CA TRP A 141 -5.87 15.35 -10.56
C TRP A 141 -6.51 16.31 -11.56
N ALA A 142 -7.19 15.78 -12.58
CA ALA A 142 -7.90 16.57 -13.58
C ALA A 142 -9.04 17.39 -12.97
N GLY A 143 -9.69 16.87 -11.93
CA GLY A 143 -10.71 17.56 -11.15
C GLY A 143 -10.17 18.57 -10.14
N GLY A 144 -8.84 18.72 -10.03
CA GLY A 144 -8.22 19.65 -9.07
C GLY A 144 -7.65 18.96 -7.83
N GLY A 145 -7.69 17.64 -7.74
CA GLY A 145 -7.15 16.88 -6.62
C GLY A 145 -5.66 17.14 -6.38
N TRP A 146 -5.26 17.17 -5.13
CA TRP A 146 -3.87 17.40 -4.74
C TRP A 146 -3.10 16.10 -4.63
N THR A 147 -1.79 16.15 -4.93
CA THR A 147 -0.89 15.02 -4.68
C THR A 147 -0.40 15.09 -3.23
N ASN A 148 -1.32 14.84 -2.31
CA ASN A 148 -1.06 14.76 -0.88
C ASN A 148 -1.49 13.39 -0.33
N ALA A 149 -0.98 12.99 0.83
CA ALA A 149 -1.21 11.68 1.38
C ALA A 149 -2.70 11.36 1.61
N LYS A 150 -3.52 12.34 2.00
CA LYS A 150 -4.97 12.15 2.20
C LYS A 150 -5.71 11.84 0.90
N ASN A 151 -5.17 12.27 -0.25
CA ASN A 151 -5.79 12.08 -1.57
C ASN A 151 -5.14 10.95 -2.38
N LEU A 152 -4.19 10.21 -1.82
CA LEU A 152 -3.48 9.14 -2.52
C LEU A 152 -3.85 7.78 -1.95
N THR A 153 -3.87 6.78 -2.81
CA THR A 153 -3.95 5.35 -2.47
C THR A 153 -3.17 4.52 -3.47
N THR A 154 -2.88 3.26 -3.13
CA THR A 154 -2.41 2.27 -4.10
C THR A 154 -3.59 1.64 -4.82
N ALA A 155 -3.48 1.42 -6.12
CA ALA A 155 -4.48 0.73 -6.93
C ALA A 155 -3.79 -0.13 -7.99
N CYS A 156 -4.21 -1.38 -8.16
CA CYS A 156 -3.70 -2.19 -9.26
C CYS A 156 -4.14 -1.61 -10.60
N ALA A 157 -3.42 -1.89 -11.69
CA ALA A 157 -3.69 -1.32 -13.01
C ALA A 157 -5.15 -1.51 -13.46
N TYR A 158 -5.74 -2.68 -13.18
CA TYR A 158 -7.13 -2.95 -13.52
C TYR A 158 -8.11 -2.02 -12.77
N HIS A 159 -8.01 -1.93 -11.44
CA HIS A 159 -8.92 -1.11 -10.64
C HIS A 159 -8.65 0.38 -10.80
N ASN A 160 -7.40 0.79 -11.03
CA ASN A 160 -7.06 2.15 -11.39
C ASN A 160 -7.76 2.58 -12.69
N GLY A 161 -7.70 1.74 -13.73
CA GLY A 161 -8.36 2.02 -15.01
C GLY A 161 -9.89 1.97 -14.98
N ARG A 162 -10.49 1.32 -13.96
CA ARG A 162 -11.96 1.25 -13.78
C ARG A 162 -12.51 2.29 -12.82
N ASN A 163 -11.66 3.06 -12.16
CA ASN A 163 -12.12 4.09 -11.23
C ASN A 163 -12.95 5.14 -11.96
N ASP A 164 -14.10 5.46 -11.39
CA ASP A 164 -14.95 6.54 -11.90
C ASP A 164 -14.57 7.85 -11.19
N ASP A 165 -13.98 8.76 -11.96
CA ASP A 165 -13.55 10.07 -11.47
C ASP A 165 -14.72 11.05 -11.24
N HIS A 166 -15.93 10.71 -11.73
CA HIS A 166 -17.12 11.53 -11.51
C HIS A 166 -17.61 11.39 -10.08
N ARG A 167 -17.72 12.52 -9.39
CA ARG A 167 -18.09 12.57 -7.97
C ARG A 167 -19.58 12.80 -7.72
N THR A 168 -20.35 13.13 -8.73
CA THR A 168 -21.80 13.34 -8.63
C THR A 168 -22.52 12.02 -8.83
N GLY A 169 -23.28 11.60 -7.81
CA GLY A 169 -24.06 10.37 -7.85
C GLY A 169 -23.25 9.07 -7.66
N PRO A 170 -23.91 7.91 -7.85
CA PRO A 170 -23.26 6.60 -7.75
C PRO A 170 -22.23 6.42 -8.86
N PRO A 171 -21.08 5.76 -8.60
CA PRO A 171 -20.07 5.51 -9.61
C PRO A 171 -20.56 4.50 -10.65
N ARG A 172 -20.16 4.64 -11.92
CA ARG A 172 -20.54 3.70 -13.00
C ARG A 172 -19.97 2.29 -12.81
N ASN A 173 -18.68 2.22 -12.46
CA ASN A 173 -17.95 0.95 -12.29
C ASN A 173 -17.48 0.73 -10.86
N GLY A 174 -17.57 1.75 -10.05
CA GLY A 174 -16.99 1.87 -8.73
C GLY A 174 -15.90 2.93 -8.68
N ARG A 175 -15.58 3.39 -7.49
CA ARG A 175 -14.52 4.38 -7.24
C ARG A 175 -13.90 4.22 -5.87
N PHE A 176 -12.69 4.71 -5.72
CA PHE A 176 -12.04 4.81 -4.43
C PHE A 176 -12.62 5.99 -3.65
N GLU A 177 -12.94 5.74 -2.39
CA GLU A 177 -13.38 6.74 -1.43
C GLU A 177 -12.55 6.64 -0.16
N ARG A 178 -12.17 7.80 0.39
CA ARG A 178 -11.55 7.86 1.69
C ARG A 178 -12.63 7.93 2.77
N THR A 179 -12.48 7.12 3.78
CA THR A 179 -13.32 7.12 4.97
C THR A 179 -12.45 7.37 6.22
N ALA A 180 -13.06 7.59 7.36
CA ALA A 180 -12.34 7.66 8.63
C ALA A 180 -11.57 6.37 8.98
N ARG A 181 -11.88 5.25 8.31
CA ARG A 181 -11.25 3.94 8.52
C ARG A 181 -10.25 3.55 7.43
N GLY A 182 -9.87 4.49 6.55
CA GLY A 182 -8.98 4.26 5.42
C GLY A 182 -9.68 4.32 4.07
N VAL A 183 -9.00 3.87 3.02
CA VAL A 183 -9.52 3.89 1.65
C VAL A 183 -10.30 2.62 1.37
N ARG A 184 -11.45 2.75 0.71
CA ARG A 184 -12.27 1.63 0.25
C ARG A 184 -12.78 1.83 -1.18
N TRP A 185 -13.12 0.74 -1.83
CA TRP A 185 -13.85 0.75 -3.10
C TRP A 185 -15.34 0.79 -2.84
N VAL A 186 -16.05 1.69 -3.50
CA VAL A 186 -17.51 1.82 -3.48
C VAL A 186 -18.04 1.38 -4.83
N ASN A 187 -18.91 0.36 -4.85
CA ASN A 187 -19.55 -0.10 -6.07
C ASN A 187 -20.78 0.76 -6.43
N PRO A 188 -21.30 0.66 -7.67
CA PRO A 188 -22.48 1.42 -8.12
C PRO A 188 -23.74 1.23 -7.26
N TRP A 189 -23.86 0.07 -6.63
CA TRP A 189 -25.00 -0.34 -5.80
C TRP A 189 -24.78 -0.19 -4.29
N ASP A 190 -23.57 0.20 -3.89
CA ASP A 190 -23.28 0.42 -2.48
C ASP A 190 -23.86 1.76 -2.03
N PRO A 191 -24.43 1.85 -0.82
CA PRO A 191 -24.75 3.14 -0.23
C PRO A 191 -23.44 3.94 0.00
N PRO A 192 -23.49 5.27 -0.09
CA PRO A 192 -22.32 6.09 0.21
C PRO A 192 -21.85 5.81 1.65
N PRO A 193 -20.53 5.70 1.89
CA PRO A 193 -20.01 5.51 3.24
C PRO A 193 -20.43 6.66 4.16
N PRO A 194 -20.91 6.37 5.38
CA PRO A 194 -21.35 7.40 6.31
C PRO A 194 -20.20 8.25 6.89
N ASP A 195 -18.97 7.75 6.76
CA ASP A 195 -17.75 8.31 7.33
C ASP A 195 -16.77 8.81 6.23
N LEU A 196 -17.31 9.36 5.13
CA LEU A 196 -16.51 9.94 4.06
C LEU A 196 -15.63 11.09 4.57
N VAL A 197 -14.38 11.10 4.11
CA VAL A 197 -13.42 12.19 4.34
C VAL A 197 -13.23 12.95 3.03
N ASP A 198 -13.37 14.28 3.07
CA ASP A 198 -13.14 15.12 1.91
C ASP A 198 -11.65 15.10 1.52
N THR A 199 -11.37 14.65 0.31
CA THR A 199 -10.03 14.61 -0.29
C THR A 199 -9.87 15.65 -1.42
N GLY A 200 -10.93 16.42 -1.67
CA GLY A 200 -10.95 17.49 -2.67
C GLY A 200 -10.00 18.64 -2.32
N PRO A 201 -9.86 19.60 -3.22
CA PRO A 201 -9.19 20.85 -2.92
C PRO A 201 -9.92 21.51 -1.75
N ALA A 202 -9.17 22.01 -0.76
CA ALA A 202 -9.78 22.73 0.35
C ALA A 202 -10.73 23.78 -0.22
N ASN A 203 -12.02 23.69 0.10
CA ASN A 203 -12.97 24.73 -0.23
C ASN A 203 -12.44 26.01 0.40
N THR A 204 -11.93 26.91 -0.41
CA THR A 204 -11.81 28.31 -0.03
C THR A 204 -13.22 28.83 0.12
N THR A 205 -13.84 28.54 1.25
CA THR A 205 -14.99 29.31 1.68
C THR A 205 -14.45 30.67 2.03
N THR A 206 -14.44 31.55 1.05
CA THR A 206 -14.36 33.00 1.28
C THR A 206 -15.48 33.38 2.21
N ALA A 207 -15.10 33.85 3.40
CA ALA A 207 -15.99 34.61 4.26
C ALA A 207 -16.40 35.91 3.59
#